data_cca156ee8b0e48631d37abac671b4358
#
_entry.id   cca156ee8b0e48631d37abac671b4358
#
_cell.length_a   1.000
_cell.length_b   1.000
_cell.length_c   1.000
_cell.angle_alpha   90.00
_cell.angle_beta   90.00
_cell.angle_gamma   90.00
#
_symmetry.space_group_name_H-M   'P 1'
#
loop_
_entity.id
_entity.type
_entity.pdbx_description
1 polymer ?
#
loop_
_entity_poly.entity_id
_entity_poly.type
_entity_poly.pdbx_seq_one_letter_code
_entity_poly.pdbx_strand_id
1 'polypeptide(L)'
;RPNLAATARALLVEPDNLLLNLRFFALFASTAFNLLLIYLVVVRTEPVRRASGLLPRLCGFAGTFLGVGILQLKPVTLSLSWQATAAALIFVGALGSAIVLARLGKSFSIMPEARKLVTGGPYAYARHPLYAVEFITLAGTAIQFAQPWAALLALGVVVLQIARTIFEERVLTAAYPEYESYRAGVKRFGII
;
A
#
# COMPACT_ATOMS: atom_id res chain seq x y z
N ARG A 1 6.85 16.68 12.96
CA ARG A 1 6.74 15.91 11.69
C ARG A 1 6.28 16.86 10.60
N PRO A 2 6.84 16.79 9.37
CA PRO A 2 6.35 17.62 8.27
C PRO A 2 4.88 17.25 7.99
N ASN A 3 4.05 18.24 7.80
CA ASN A 3 2.69 18.08 7.33
C ASN A 3 2.51 18.80 6.00
N LEU A 4 1.47 18.43 5.25
CA LEU A 4 1.25 18.92 3.90
C LEU A 4 1.17 20.46 3.85
N ALA A 5 0.46 21.09 4.79
CA ALA A 5 0.29 22.54 4.82
C ALA A 5 1.59 23.29 5.11
N ALA A 6 2.39 22.80 6.08
CA ALA A 6 3.69 23.40 6.40
C ALA A 6 4.67 23.25 5.22
N THR A 7 4.69 22.07 4.58
CA THR A 7 5.54 21.82 3.41
C THR A 7 5.12 22.68 2.22
N ALA A 8 3.83 22.86 1.97
CA ALA A 8 3.31 23.74 0.93
C ALA A 8 3.72 25.22 1.16
N ARG A 9 3.63 25.70 2.41
CA ARG A 9 4.09 27.08 2.74
C ARG A 9 5.58 27.26 2.51
N ALA A 10 6.41 26.28 2.87
CA ALA A 10 7.84 26.33 2.65
C ALA A 10 8.18 26.38 1.15
N LEU A 11 7.43 25.66 0.29
CA LEU A 11 7.60 25.72 -1.17
C LEU A 11 7.30 27.09 -1.78
N LEU A 12 6.44 27.91 -1.15
CA LEU A 12 6.21 29.28 -1.61
C LEU A 12 7.44 30.18 -1.41
N VAL A 13 8.32 29.80 -0.47
CA VAL A 13 9.57 30.53 -0.17
C VAL A 13 10.74 29.97 -0.97
N GLU A 14 10.80 28.66 -1.15
CA GLU A 14 11.89 27.95 -1.85
C GLU A 14 11.34 27.01 -2.95
N PRO A 15 10.79 27.52 -4.05
CA PRO A 15 10.13 26.69 -5.07
C PRO A 15 11.09 25.73 -5.79
N ASP A 16 12.37 26.07 -5.92
CA ASP A 16 13.39 25.28 -6.62
C ASP A 16 14.05 24.21 -5.73
N ASN A 17 13.67 24.11 -4.45
CA ASN A 17 14.22 23.11 -3.55
C ASN A 17 13.68 21.71 -3.88
N LEU A 18 14.52 20.90 -4.56
CA LEU A 18 14.14 19.56 -5.01
C LEU A 18 13.65 18.67 -3.86
N LEU A 19 14.33 18.68 -2.70
CA LEU A 19 13.93 17.85 -1.56
C LEU A 19 12.55 18.26 -1.02
N LEU A 20 12.30 19.56 -0.96
CA LEU A 20 11.04 20.11 -0.49
C LEU A 20 9.88 19.75 -1.45
N ASN A 21 10.13 19.82 -2.76
CA ASN A 21 9.21 19.37 -3.79
C ASN A 21 8.90 17.86 -3.65
N LEU A 22 9.93 17.01 -3.54
CA LEU A 22 9.74 15.57 -3.35
C LEU A 22 8.91 15.24 -2.11
N ARG A 23 9.18 15.92 -1.00
CA ARG A 23 8.42 15.77 0.25
C ARG A 23 6.96 16.20 0.09
N PHE A 24 6.73 17.32 -0.58
CA PHE A 24 5.38 17.81 -0.85
C PHE A 24 4.58 16.78 -1.67
N PHE A 25 5.14 16.32 -2.79
CA PHE A 25 4.46 15.33 -3.64
C PHE A 25 4.27 13.99 -2.93
N ALA A 26 5.23 13.54 -2.11
CA ALA A 26 5.08 12.34 -1.30
C ALA A 26 3.94 12.46 -0.29
N LEU A 27 3.83 13.58 0.43
CA LEU A 27 2.75 13.85 1.37
C LEU A 27 1.40 13.99 0.66
N PHE A 28 1.38 14.69 -0.48
CA PHE A 28 0.17 14.86 -1.28
C PHE A 28 -0.35 13.51 -1.79
N ALA A 29 0.51 12.69 -2.41
CA ALA A 29 0.15 11.37 -2.92
C ALA A 29 -0.32 10.44 -1.80
N SER A 30 0.37 10.45 -0.64
CA SER A 30 -0.03 9.66 0.52
C SER A 30 -1.39 10.10 1.09
N THR A 31 -1.64 11.41 1.13
CA THR A 31 -2.93 11.95 1.58
C THR A 31 -4.05 11.56 0.61
N ALA A 32 -3.81 11.71 -0.69
CA ALA A 32 -4.77 11.33 -1.72
C ALA A 32 -5.09 9.82 -1.68
N PHE A 33 -4.07 8.97 -1.52
CA PHE A 33 -4.24 7.53 -1.34
C PHE A 33 -5.10 7.21 -0.10
N ASN A 34 -4.79 7.81 1.05
CA ASN A 34 -5.56 7.57 2.28
C ASN A 34 -7.02 8.03 2.17
N LEU A 35 -7.26 9.19 1.56
CA LEU A 35 -8.64 9.69 1.33
C LEU A 35 -9.40 8.76 0.39
N LEU A 36 -8.77 8.29 -0.69
CA LEU A 36 -9.37 7.32 -1.61
C LEU A 36 -9.65 6.00 -0.90
N LEU A 37 -8.73 5.52 -0.07
CA LEU A 37 -8.90 4.30 0.73
C LEU A 37 -10.11 4.41 1.66
N ILE A 38 -10.21 5.51 2.41
CA ILE A 38 -11.35 5.77 3.31
C ILE A 38 -12.65 5.80 2.52
N TYR A 39 -12.68 6.55 1.40
CA TYR A 39 -13.85 6.61 0.54
C TYR A 39 -14.29 5.22 0.06
N LEU A 40 -13.35 4.42 -0.46
CA LEU A 40 -13.65 3.09 -0.98
C LEU A 40 -14.09 2.09 0.11
N VAL A 41 -13.57 2.21 1.34
CA VAL A 41 -14.05 1.42 2.48
C VAL A 41 -15.52 1.72 2.79
N VAL A 42 -15.95 2.97 2.61
CA VAL A 42 -17.35 3.37 2.86
C VAL A 42 -18.28 2.91 1.73
N VAL A 43 -17.85 3.07 0.46
CA VAL A 43 -18.73 2.84 -0.72
C VAL A 43 -18.58 1.43 -1.33
N ARG A 44 -17.81 0.55 -0.72
CA ARG A 44 -17.55 -0.81 -1.24
C ARG A 44 -18.83 -1.62 -1.38
N THR A 45 -18.85 -2.49 -2.39
CA THR A 45 -19.96 -3.42 -2.61
C THR A 45 -19.98 -4.53 -1.56
N GLU A 46 -21.11 -5.21 -1.39
CA GLU A 46 -21.19 -6.40 -0.53
C GLU A 46 -20.28 -7.52 -1.06
N PRO A 47 -19.63 -8.28 -0.18
CA PRO A 47 -18.80 -9.41 -0.58
C PRO A 47 -19.68 -10.60 -1.03
N VAL A 48 -19.29 -11.20 -2.15
CA VAL A 48 -19.86 -12.47 -2.65
C VAL A 48 -19.43 -13.63 -1.73
N ARG A 49 -18.19 -13.57 -1.24
CA ARG A 49 -17.63 -14.59 -0.33
C ARG A 49 -16.61 -13.96 0.61
N ARG A 50 -16.55 -14.49 1.84
CA ARG A 50 -15.60 -14.06 2.88
C ARG A 50 -14.70 -15.23 3.28
N ALA A 51 -13.45 -14.92 3.63
CA ALA A 51 -12.59 -15.93 4.25
C ALA A 51 -13.17 -16.37 5.60
N SER A 52 -13.19 -17.66 5.84
CA SER A 52 -13.62 -18.24 7.11
C SER A 52 -12.47 -18.25 8.12
N GLY A 53 -12.81 -18.13 9.40
CA GLY A 53 -11.87 -18.23 10.51
C GLY A 53 -11.27 -16.88 10.95
N LEU A 54 -10.54 -16.94 12.07
CA LEU A 54 -9.94 -15.77 12.71
C LEU A 54 -8.63 -15.34 12.03
N LEU A 55 -7.79 -16.30 11.62
CA LEU A 55 -6.47 -16.05 11.07
C LEU A 55 -6.48 -15.15 9.82
N PRO A 56 -7.33 -15.35 8.79
CA PRO A 56 -7.42 -14.44 7.66
C PRO A 56 -7.78 -13.00 8.06
N ARG A 57 -8.67 -12.85 9.05
CA ARG A 57 -9.07 -11.53 9.56
C ARG A 57 -7.95 -10.84 10.29
N LEU A 58 -7.21 -11.58 11.13
CA LEU A 58 -6.03 -11.06 11.83
C LEU A 58 -4.94 -10.64 10.84
N CYS A 59 -4.65 -11.45 9.82
CA CYS A 59 -3.69 -11.09 8.77
C CYS A 59 -4.12 -9.83 8.00
N GLY A 60 -5.40 -9.71 7.66
CA GLY A 60 -5.93 -8.54 6.98
C GLY A 60 -5.82 -7.28 7.83
N PHE A 61 -6.24 -7.34 9.09
CA PHE A 61 -6.19 -6.22 10.02
C PHE A 61 -4.75 -5.86 10.38
N ALA A 62 -3.97 -6.82 10.88
CA ALA A 62 -2.59 -6.58 11.29
C ALA A 62 -1.70 -6.14 10.11
N GLY A 63 -1.85 -6.77 8.92
CA GLY A 63 -1.12 -6.36 7.72
C GLY A 63 -1.41 -4.93 7.27
N THR A 64 -2.61 -4.41 7.57
CA THR A 64 -2.97 -3.02 7.25
C THR A 64 -2.45 -2.05 8.31
N PHE A 65 -2.54 -2.38 9.60
CA PHE A 65 -2.31 -1.41 10.67
C PHE A 65 -0.95 -1.53 11.35
N LEU A 66 -0.23 -2.66 11.23
CA LEU A 66 1.09 -2.83 11.86
C LEU A 66 2.10 -1.78 11.37
N GLY A 67 2.02 -1.37 10.10
CA GLY A 67 2.86 -0.32 9.53
C GLY A 67 2.75 1.04 10.25
N VAL A 68 1.61 1.32 10.88
CA VAL A 68 1.44 2.52 11.71
C VAL A 68 2.38 2.51 12.91
N GLY A 69 2.78 1.33 13.39
CA GLY A 69 3.78 1.16 14.45
C GLY A 69 5.13 1.78 14.11
N ILE A 70 5.54 1.79 12.83
CA ILE A 70 6.78 2.44 12.39
C ILE A 70 6.76 3.93 12.70
N LEU A 71 5.59 4.56 12.55
CA LEU A 71 5.42 5.99 12.83
C LEU A 71 5.53 6.35 14.31
N GLN A 72 5.51 5.39 15.22
CA GLN A 72 5.72 5.61 16.66
C GLN A 72 7.20 5.57 17.05
N LEU A 73 8.07 5.09 16.16
CA LEU A 73 9.49 5.07 16.38
C LEU A 73 10.09 6.49 16.29
N LYS A 74 11.28 6.66 16.85
CA LYS A 74 12.02 7.92 16.73
C LYS A 74 12.48 8.11 15.28
N PRO A 75 12.23 9.28 14.67
CA PRO A 75 12.80 9.59 13.36
C PRO A 75 14.32 9.74 13.49
N VAL A 76 15.05 9.36 12.44
CA VAL A 76 16.52 9.48 12.39
C VAL A 76 16.93 10.66 11.51
N THR A 77 18.09 11.26 11.83
CA THR A 77 18.71 12.27 10.97
C THR A 77 19.36 11.55 9.79
N LEU A 78 18.92 11.87 8.59
CA LEU A 78 19.41 11.29 7.35
C LEU A 78 20.21 12.32 6.55
N SER A 79 21.20 11.84 5.79
CA SER A 79 21.84 12.68 4.76
C SER A 79 20.83 13.13 3.71
N LEU A 80 21.13 14.17 2.96
CA LEU A 80 20.25 14.72 1.93
C LEU A 80 19.84 13.66 0.89
N SER A 81 20.77 12.81 0.49
CA SER A 81 20.53 11.72 -0.46
C SER A 81 19.52 10.70 0.07
N TRP A 82 19.66 10.25 1.32
CA TRP A 82 18.72 9.34 1.94
C TRP A 82 17.33 9.95 2.16
N GLN A 83 17.28 11.25 2.49
CA GLN A 83 15.99 11.97 2.59
C GLN A 83 15.27 12.04 1.25
N ALA A 84 16.01 12.36 0.17
CA ALA A 84 15.46 12.40 -1.19
C ALA A 84 15.01 11.00 -1.65
N THR A 85 15.82 9.96 -1.41
CA THR A 85 15.46 8.57 -1.73
C THR A 85 14.20 8.13 -1.01
N ALA A 86 14.10 8.38 0.29
CA ALA A 86 12.91 8.03 1.07
C ALA A 86 11.66 8.76 0.56
N ALA A 87 11.77 10.07 0.27
CA ALA A 87 10.66 10.84 -0.26
C ALA A 87 10.23 10.36 -1.66
N ALA A 88 11.19 10.02 -2.53
CA ALA A 88 10.91 9.49 -3.87
C ALA A 88 10.20 8.12 -3.79
N LEU A 89 10.67 7.21 -2.93
CA LEU A 89 10.02 5.91 -2.72
C LEU A 89 8.59 6.06 -2.21
N ILE A 90 8.36 6.95 -1.24
CA ILE A 90 7.01 7.22 -0.71
C ILE A 90 6.13 7.82 -1.81
N PHE A 91 6.64 8.77 -2.60
CA PHE A 91 5.88 9.38 -3.69
C PHE A 91 5.46 8.35 -4.74
N VAL A 92 6.42 7.58 -5.27
CA VAL A 92 6.18 6.56 -6.30
C VAL A 92 5.23 5.48 -5.79
N GLY A 93 5.48 4.98 -4.58
CA GLY A 93 4.65 3.94 -3.98
C GLY A 93 3.23 4.42 -3.67
N ALA A 94 3.06 5.61 -3.08
CA ALA A 94 1.73 6.15 -2.75
C ALA A 94 0.92 6.52 -4.01
N LEU A 95 1.57 7.12 -5.02
CA LEU A 95 0.93 7.41 -6.30
C LEU A 95 0.51 6.12 -7.00
N GLY A 96 1.40 5.13 -7.07
CA GLY A 96 1.10 3.80 -7.61
C GLY A 96 -0.06 3.14 -6.87
N SER A 97 -0.06 3.20 -5.52
CA SER A 97 -1.14 2.66 -4.69
C SER A 97 -2.48 3.35 -4.98
N ALA A 98 -2.50 4.67 -5.13
CA ALA A 98 -3.71 5.41 -5.48
C ALA A 98 -4.25 5.00 -6.87
N ILE A 99 -3.38 4.85 -7.87
CA ILE A 99 -3.75 4.42 -9.22
C ILE A 99 -4.34 3.00 -9.20
N VAL A 100 -3.66 2.06 -8.54
CA VAL A 100 -4.10 0.66 -8.45
C VAL A 100 -5.41 0.55 -7.65
N LEU A 101 -5.51 1.28 -6.54
CA LEU A 101 -6.70 1.30 -5.70
C LEU A 101 -7.91 1.90 -6.46
N ALA A 102 -7.70 2.95 -7.26
CA ALA A 102 -8.75 3.52 -8.12
C ALA A 102 -9.25 2.51 -9.16
N ARG A 103 -8.37 1.65 -9.70
CA ARG A 103 -8.76 0.57 -10.62
C ARG A 103 -9.52 -0.55 -9.93
N LEU A 104 -9.16 -0.89 -8.70
CA LEU A 104 -9.90 -1.87 -7.90
C LEU A 104 -11.28 -1.34 -7.49
N GLY A 105 -11.38 -0.06 -7.20
CA GLY A 105 -12.63 0.64 -6.93
C GLY A 105 -13.43 0.00 -5.79
N LYS A 106 -14.73 -0.13 -5.97
CA LYS A 106 -15.66 -0.69 -4.96
C LYS A 106 -15.40 -2.17 -4.64
N SER A 107 -14.50 -2.84 -5.37
CA SER A 107 -14.06 -4.22 -5.07
C SER A 107 -13.02 -4.28 -3.96
N PHE A 108 -12.48 -3.13 -3.52
CA PHE A 108 -11.50 -3.07 -2.44
C PHE A 108 -12.05 -3.60 -1.12
N SER A 109 -11.22 -4.35 -0.40
CA SER A 109 -11.50 -4.79 0.97
C SER A 109 -10.24 -4.85 1.82
N ILE A 110 -10.33 -4.46 3.10
CA ILE A 110 -9.27 -4.64 4.09
C ILE A 110 -9.18 -6.13 4.50
N MET A 111 -10.30 -6.83 4.53
CA MET A 111 -10.34 -8.25 4.87
C MET A 111 -10.23 -9.11 3.61
N PRO A 112 -9.72 -10.36 3.70
CA PRO A 112 -9.74 -11.31 2.58
C PRO A 112 -11.18 -11.69 2.21
N GLU A 113 -11.70 -11.03 1.18
CA GLU A 113 -13.09 -11.16 0.70
C GLU A 113 -13.12 -11.11 -0.83
N ALA A 114 -14.00 -11.89 -1.45
CA ALA A 114 -14.31 -11.77 -2.87
C ALA A 114 -15.50 -10.82 -3.05
N ARG A 115 -15.33 -9.77 -3.86
CA ARG A 115 -16.39 -8.82 -4.22
C ARG A 115 -16.66 -8.88 -5.71
N LYS A 116 -15.81 -8.31 -6.54
CA LYS A 116 -15.83 -8.43 -7.99
C LYS A 116 -14.43 -8.81 -8.45
N LEU A 117 -14.31 -9.79 -9.33
CA LEU A 117 -13.03 -10.15 -9.93
C LEU A 117 -12.58 -9.03 -10.88
N VAL A 118 -11.38 -8.48 -10.63
CA VAL A 118 -10.74 -7.44 -11.44
C VAL A 118 -9.46 -8.03 -12.02
N THR A 119 -9.40 -8.12 -13.35
CA THR A 119 -8.27 -8.72 -14.10
C THR A 119 -7.60 -7.75 -15.07
N GLY A 120 -8.16 -6.53 -15.23
CA GLY A 120 -7.69 -5.53 -16.18
C GLY A 120 -6.79 -4.45 -15.55
N GLY A 121 -6.14 -3.65 -16.40
CA GLY A 121 -5.21 -2.61 -15.99
C GLY A 121 -3.99 -3.18 -15.27
N PRO A 122 -3.58 -2.67 -14.09
CA PRO A 122 -2.44 -3.22 -13.33
C PRO A 122 -2.59 -4.71 -12.98
N TYR A 123 -3.83 -5.19 -12.84
CA TYR A 123 -4.15 -6.59 -12.56
C TYR A 123 -3.91 -7.54 -13.76
N ALA A 124 -3.75 -7.01 -14.97
CA ALA A 124 -3.32 -7.82 -16.11
C ALA A 124 -1.84 -8.25 -16.02
N TYR A 125 -1.03 -7.54 -15.24
CA TYR A 125 0.40 -7.78 -15.09
C TYR A 125 0.77 -8.46 -13.76
N ALA A 126 -0.01 -8.22 -12.71
CA ALA A 126 0.19 -8.81 -11.39
C ALA A 126 -1.17 -9.08 -10.73
N ARG A 127 -1.29 -10.19 -9.97
CA ARG A 127 -2.51 -10.50 -9.22
C ARG A 127 -2.69 -9.59 -8.00
N HIS A 128 -1.58 -9.11 -7.43
CA HIS A 128 -1.56 -8.26 -6.24
C HIS A 128 -0.72 -6.98 -6.45
N PRO A 129 -1.04 -6.16 -7.46
CA PRO A 129 -0.24 -4.98 -7.78
C PRO A 129 -0.29 -3.92 -6.68
N LEU A 130 -1.39 -3.85 -5.90
CA LEU A 130 -1.52 -2.91 -4.79
C LEU A 130 -0.45 -3.15 -3.72
N TYR A 131 -0.25 -4.41 -3.31
CA TYR A 131 0.77 -4.74 -2.32
C TYR A 131 2.20 -4.48 -2.82
N ALA A 132 2.46 -4.73 -4.11
CA ALA A 132 3.77 -4.45 -4.69
C ALA A 132 4.15 -2.96 -4.56
N VAL A 133 3.22 -2.05 -4.86
CA VAL A 133 3.47 -0.60 -4.73
C VAL A 133 3.43 -0.12 -3.27
N GLU A 134 2.62 -0.73 -2.41
CA GLU A 134 2.63 -0.46 -0.97
C GLU A 134 3.97 -0.83 -0.31
N PHE A 135 4.64 -1.90 -0.76
CA PHE A 135 5.98 -2.25 -0.27
C PHE A 135 7.03 -1.19 -0.60
N ILE A 136 6.90 -0.49 -1.74
CA ILE A 136 7.77 0.64 -2.08
C ILE A 136 7.55 1.80 -1.09
N THR A 137 6.29 2.15 -0.79
CA THR A 137 5.97 3.17 0.23
C THR A 137 6.50 2.78 1.61
N LEU A 138 6.34 1.51 1.98
CA LEU A 138 6.79 0.96 3.26
C LEU A 138 8.31 1.07 3.41
N ALA A 139 9.07 0.73 2.36
CA ALA A 139 10.53 0.86 2.35
C ALA A 139 10.97 2.32 2.54
N GLY A 140 10.38 3.26 1.79
CA GLY A 140 10.65 4.70 1.94
C GLY A 140 10.30 5.22 3.34
N THR A 141 9.23 4.70 3.94
CA THR A 141 8.84 5.04 5.32
C THR A 141 9.84 4.49 6.32
N ALA A 142 10.19 3.19 6.22
CA ALA A 142 11.08 2.54 7.17
C ALA A 142 12.48 3.18 7.25
N ILE A 143 13.01 3.69 6.13
CA ILE A 143 14.31 4.38 6.09
C ILE A 143 14.35 5.58 7.04
N GLN A 144 13.22 6.24 7.29
CA GLN A 144 13.16 7.49 8.07
C GLN A 144 13.16 7.28 9.59
N PHE A 145 13.05 6.03 10.07
CA PHE A 145 12.88 5.72 11.48
C PHE A 145 14.00 4.84 12.05
N ALA A 146 14.05 4.75 13.37
CA ALA A 146 15.10 4.06 14.12
C ALA A 146 15.24 2.59 13.73
N GLN A 147 16.45 2.21 13.31
CA GLN A 147 16.82 0.84 12.98
C GLN A 147 17.37 0.11 14.21
N PRO A 148 17.22 -1.21 14.31
CA PRO A 148 16.61 -2.13 13.32
C PRO A 148 15.08 -2.23 13.42
N TRP A 149 14.44 -1.53 14.35
CA TRP A 149 13.02 -1.70 14.68
C TRP A 149 12.09 -1.37 13.50
N ALA A 150 12.41 -0.31 12.75
CA ALA A 150 11.63 0.05 11.56
C ALA A 150 11.69 -1.05 10.49
N ALA A 151 12.86 -1.64 10.26
CA ALA A 151 13.03 -2.75 9.33
C ALA A 151 12.29 -4.02 9.79
N LEU A 152 12.33 -4.34 11.08
CA LEU A 152 11.63 -5.49 11.65
C LEU A 152 10.10 -5.35 11.53
N LEU A 153 9.57 -4.15 11.82
CA LEU A 153 8.13 -3.87 11.63
C LEU A 153 7.74 -3.94 10.15
N ALA A 154 8.56 -3.36 9.27
CA ALA A 154 8.32 -3.42 7.82
C ALA A 154 8.32 -4.87 7.31
N LEU A 155 9.28 -5.69 7.75
CA LEU A 155 9.31 -7.12 7.43
C LEU A 155 8.05 -7.84 7.93
N GLY A 156 7.61 -7.54 9.14
CA GLY A 156 6.36 -8.07 9.70
C GLY A 156 5.14 -7.72 8.83
N VAL A 157 5.05 -6.47 8.38
CA VAL A 157 3.99 -6.04 7.43
C VAL A 157 4.07 -6.84 6.13
N VAL A 158 5.25 -6.98 5.53
CA VAL A 158 5.44 -7.75 4.27
C VAL A 158 4.98 -9.20 4.45
N VAL A 159 5.40 -9.86 5.53
CA VAL A 159 5.01 -11.26 5.82
C VAL A 159 3.49 -11.39 5.97
N LEU A 160 2.84 -10.48 6.71
CA LEU A 160 1.38 -10.48 6.89
C LEU A 160 0.64 -10.20 5.59
N GLN A 161 1.13 -9.27 4.75
CA GLN A 161 0.53 -8.98 3.45
C GLN A 161 0.68 -10.17 2.49
N ILE A 162 1.83 -10.85 2.47
CA ILE A 162 2.01 -12.08 1.67
C ILE A 162 1.04 -13.17 2.16
N ALA A 163 0.95 -13.40 3.47
CA ALA A 163 -0.02 -14.36 4.03
C ALA A 163 -1.47 -14.00 3.64
N ARG A 164 -1.82 -12.71 3.67
CA ARG A 164 -3.13 -12.21 3.25
C ARG A 164 -3.41 -12.51 1.78
N THR A 165 -2.42 -12.37 0.86
CA THR A 165 -2.62 -12.73 -0.56
C THR A 165 -3.03 -14.18 -0.74
N ILE A 166 -2.49 -15.10 0.08
CA ILE A 166 -2.84 -16.53 0.04
C ILE A 166 -4.31 -16.73 0.40
N PHE A 167 -4.80 -16.05 1.44
CA PHE A 167 -6.21 -16.12 1.82
C PHE A 167 -7.13 -15.48 0.79
N GLU A 168 -6.74 -14.33 0.21
CA GLU A 168 -7.50 -13.68 -0.87
C GLU A 168 -7.61 -14.59 -2.10
N GLU A 169 -6.52 -15.21 -2.55
CA GLU A 169 -6.53 -16.14 -3.67
C GLU A 169 -7.45 -17.36 -3.42
N ARG A 170 -7.44 -17.92 -2.19
CA ARG A 170 -8.35 -19.02 -1.83
C ARG A 170 -9.83 -18.60 -1.92
N VAL A 171 -10.15 -17.40 -1.46
CA VAL A 171 -11.52 -16.88 -1.51
C VAL A 171 -11.94 -16.58 -2.94
N LEU A 172 -11.03 -16.02 -3.77
CA LEU A 172 -11.30 -15.74 -5.18
C LEU A 172 -11.49 -17.03 -5.99
N THR A 173 -10.62 -18.03 -5.81
CA THR A 173 -10.80 -19.38 -6.44
C THR A 173 -12.14 -19.99 -6.09
N ALA A 174 -12.56 -19.88 -4.84
CA ALA A 174 -13.82 -20.47 -4.39
C ALA A 174 -15.07 -19.65 -4.78
N ALA A 175 -14.90 -18.38 -5.20
CA ALA A 175 -15.99 -17.51 -5.61
C ALA A 175 -16.13 -17.39 -7.14
N TYR A 176 -15.05 -17.59 -7.90
CA TYR A 176 -14.99 -17.33 -9.33
C TYR A 176 -14.27 -18.47 -10.07
N PRO A 177 -15.01 -19.32 -10.84
CA PRO A 177 -14.38 -20.40 -11.61
C PRO A 177 -13.32 -19.92 -12.60
N GLU A 178 -13.50 -18.72 -13.19
CA GLU A 178 -12.57 -18.10 -14.12
C GLU A 178 -11.27 -17.62 -13.48
N TYR A 179 -11.19 -17.57 -12.14
CA TYR A 179 -9.98 -17.15 -11.44
C TYR A 179 -8.80 -18.10 -11.65
N GLU A 180 -9.04 -19.39 -11.85
CA GLU A 180 -7.96 -20.37 -12.08
C GLU A 180 -7.23 -20.11 -13.41
N SER A 181 -7.94 -19.79 -14.48
CA SER A 181 -7.33 -19.43 -15.76
C SER A 181 -6.53 -18.13 -15.66
N TYR A 182 -7.06 -17.10 -14.96
CA TYR A 182 -6.35 -15.87 -14.69
C TYR A 182 -5.08 -16.10 -13.86
N ARG A 183 -5.17 -16.92 -12.80
CA ARG A 183 -4.05 -17.28 -11.93
C ARG A 183 -2.93 -18.00 -12.67
N ALA A 184 -3.28 -18.87 -13.64
CA ALA A 184 -2.30 -19.58 -14.45
C ALA A 184 -1.50 -18.64 -15.37
N GLY A 185 -2.14 -17.57 -15.87
CA GLY A 185 -1.53 -16.62 -16.81
C GLY A 185 -0.81 -15.43 -16.18
N VAL A 186 -1.13 -15.08 -14.93
CA VAL A 186 -0.63 -13.85 -14.29
C VAL A 186 0.09 -14.18 -12.98
N LYS A 187 1.32 -13.68 -12.83
CA LYS A 187 2.13 -13.88 -11.63
C LYS A 187 1.62 -13.04 -10.44
N ARG A 188 1.96 -13.46 -9.21
CA ARG A 188 1.42 -12.83 -7.99
C ARG A 188 1.79 -11.35 -7.89
N PHE A 189 3.06 -11.00 -8.07
CA PHE A 189 3.58 -9.63 -8.00
C PHE A 189 4.18 -9.14 -9.32
N GLY A 190 3.87 -9.78 -10.44
CA GLY A 190 4.32 -9.42 -11.79
C GLY A 190 5.71 -9.95 -12.17
N ILE A 191 6.62 -10.09 -11.23
CA ILE A 191 8.02 -10.47 -11.47
C ILE A 191 8.33 -11.89 -10.93
N ILE A 192 7.62 -12.32 -9.89
CA ILE A 192 7.85 -13.56 -9.14
C ILE A 192 6.59 -14.43 -9.15
#